data_c9f32e5756fcb35b3cbae0095da032fe
#
_entry.id   c9f32e5756fcb35b3cbae0095da032fe
#
_cell.length_a   1.000
_cell.length_b   1.000
_cell.length_c   1.000
_cell.angle_alpha   90.00
_cell.angle_beta   90.00
_cell.angle_gamma   90.00
#
_symmetry.space_group_name_H-M   'P 1'
#
loop_
_entity.id
_entity.type
_entity.pdbx_description
1 polymer ?
#
loop_
_entity_poly.entity_id
_entity_poly.type
_entity_poly.pdbx_seq_one_letter_code
_entity_poly.pdbx_strand_id
1 'polypeptide(L)'
;MSELTGLPASTLRYYDKQGLLPNLKRDGNNIRIFTDEDYAQLRLIDCLKRSGLSIKDIRKFIDMDGKKGALPARLEIFRKRREILKQELENLKSILGVIEYKCWYYEKACEAGSDSAVKNLKHSEIPEQFREAVKHLHCTKR
;
A
#
# COMPACT_ATOMS: atom_id res chain seq x y z
N MET A 1 -8.07 -24.19 -7.49
CA MET A 1 -8.03 -22.70 -7.57
C MET A 1 -7.24 -22.09 -6.41
N SER A 2 -7.47 -22.49 -5.16
CA SER A 2 -6.72 -21.99 -4.01
C SER A 2 -5.20 -22.21 -4.14
N GLU A 3 -4.77 -23.38 -4.58
CA GLU A 3 -3.36 -23.70 -4.84
C GLU A 3 -2.75 -22.85 -5.96
N LEU A 4 -3.51 -22.57 -7.02
CA LEU A 4 -3.06 -21.77 -8.17
C LEU A 4 -2.92 -20.28 -7.84
N THR A 5 -3.81 -19.74 -7.01
CA THR A 5 -3.83 -18.33 -6.66
C THR A 5 -3.07 -18.01 -5.38
N GLY A 6 -2.75 -19.02 -4.54
CA GLY A 6 -2.26 -18.83 -3.18
C GLY A 6 -3.29 -18.23 -2.21
N LEU A 7 -4.54 -18.03 -2.66
CA LEU A 7 -5.60 -17.47 -1.83
C LEU A 7 -6.32 -18.58 -1.06
N PRO A 8 -6.60 -18.38 0.25
CA PRO A 8 -7.40 -19.33 1.03
C PRO A 8 -8.81 -19.53 0.45
N ALA A 9 -9.36 -20.72 0.58
CA ALA A 9 -10.72 -21.03 0.11
C ALA A 9 -11.79 -20.12 0.75
N SER A 10 -11.56 -19.64 1.97
CA SER A 10 -12.41 -18.66 2.64
C SER A 10 -12.42 -17.30 1.91
N THR A 11 -11.26 -16.87 1.43
CA THR A 11 -11.13 -15.63 0.64
C THR A 11 -11.85 -15.74 -0.70
N LEU A 12 -11.72 -16.89 -1.39
CA LEU A 12 -12.43 -17.14 -2.65
C LEU A 12 -13.96 -17.10 -2.46
N ARG A 13 -14.47 -17.71 -1.38
CA ARG A 13 -15.90 -17.65 -1.02
C ARG A 13 -16.34 -16.22 -0.68
N TYR A 14 -15.49 -15.46 0.01
CA TYR A 14 -15.76 -14.06 0.33
C TYR A 14 -15.85 -13.20 -0.94
N TYR A 15 -14.92 -13.35 -1.88
CA TYR A 15 -14.94 -12.60 -3.14
C TYR A 15 -16.17 -12.94 -3.99
N ASP A 16 -16.55 -14.21 -4.08
CA ASP A 16 -17.80 -14.63 -4.74
C ASP A 16 -19.01 -13.96 -4.06
N LYS A 17 -19.12 -14.03 -2.73
CA LYS A 17 -20.20 -13.40 -1.97
C LYS A 17 -20.25 -11.86 -2.16
N GLN A 18 -19.09 -11.20 -2.34
CA GLN A 18 -19.00 -9.78 -2.61
C GLN A 18 -19.31 -9.41 -4.08
N GLY A 19 -19.57 -10.40 -4.94
CA GLY A 19 -19.87 -10.19 -6.37
C GLY A 19 -18.65 -9.75 -7.19
N LEU A 20 -17.45 -10.13 -6.75
CA LEU A 20 -16.21 -9.82 -7.48
C LEU A 20 -15.92 -10.83 -8.61
N LEU A 21 -16.67 -11.92 -8.68
CA LEU A 21 -16.58 -12.97 -9.69
C LEU A 21 -17.94 -13.12 -10.41
N PRO A 22 -18.32 -12.17 -11.25
CA PRO A 22 -19.67 -12.11 -11.84
C PRO A 22 -19.96 -13.28 -12.79
N ASN A 23 -18.95 -13.89 -13.38
CA ASN A 23 -19.06 -14.99 -14.35
C ASN A 23 -18.85 -16.38 -13.74
N LEU A 24 -18.62 -16.45 -12.41
CA LEU A 24 -18.32 -17.72 -11.73
C LEU A 24 -19.49 -18.70 -11.85
N LYS A 25 -19.23 -19.84 -12.47
CA LYS A 25 -20.21 -20.90 -12.67
C LYS A 25 -20.22 -21.90 -11.48
N ARG A 26 -21.31 -22.64 -11.38
CA ARG A 26 -21.47 -23.75 -10.43
C ARG A 26 -21.99 -24.96 -11.17
N ASP A 27 -21.54 -26.14 -10.72
CA ASP A 27 -22.08 -27.42 -11.22
C ASP A 27 -23.45 -27.78 -10.62
N GLY A 28 -23.99 -28.92 -11.03
CA GLY A 28 -25.28 -29.40 -10.54
C GLY A 28 -25.32 -29.67 -9.02
N ASN A 29 -24.16 -29.80 -8.36
CA ASN A 29 -24.00 -29.99 -6.92
C ASN A 29 -23.67 -28.65 -6.20
N ASN A 30 -23.85 -27.52 -6.87
CA ASN A 30 -23.55 -26.18 -6.35
C ASN A 30 -22.04 -25.93 -6.03
N ILE A 31 -21.14 -26.72 -6.63
CA ILE A 31 -19.69 -26.58 -6.50
C ILE A 31 -19.22 -25.52 -7.51
N ARG A 32 -18.31 -24.62 -7.08
CA ARG A 32 -17.74 -23.58 -7.92
C ARG A 32 -16.82 -24.17 -8.98
N ILE A 33 -17.08 -23.84 -10.23
CA ILE A 33 -16.22 -24.16 -11.38
C ILE A 33 -15.49 -22.90 -11.79
N PHE A 34 -14.18 -22.89 -11.62
CA PHE A 34 -13.34 -21.77 -11.99
C PHE A 34 -12.73 -21.99 -13.39
N THR A 35 -12.78 -20.94 -14.19
CA THR A 35 -12.16 -20.86 -15.52
C THR A 35 -10.84 -20.10 -15.48
N ASP A 36 -10.10 -20.06 -16.58
CA ASP A 36 -8.89 -19.24 -16.72
C ASP A 36 -9.21 -17.74 -16.62
N GLU A 37 -10.40 -17.32 -17.06
CA GLU A 37 -10.89 -15.96 -16.91
C GLU A 37 -11.11 -15.59 -15.44
N ASP A 38 -11.69 -16.49 -14.65
CA ASP A 38 -11.84 -16.30 -13.20
C ASP A 38 -10.48 -16.20 -12.50
N TYR A 39 -9.50 -16.98 -12.96
CA TYR A 39 -8.13 -16.92 -12.46
C TYR A 39 -7.49 -15.56 -12.74
N ALA A 40 -7.59 -15.04 -13.97
CA ALA A 40 -7.11 -13.72 -14.35
C ALA A 40 -7.80 -12.63 -13.53
N GLN A 41 -9.12 -12.76 -13.33
CA GLN A 41 -9.91 -11.85 -12.48
C GLN A 41 -9.45 -11.86 -11.02
N LEU A 42 -9.19 -13.02 -10.45
CA LEU A 42 -8.68 -13.15 -9.08
C LEU A 42 -7.30 -12.50 -8.90
N ARG A 43 -6.41 -12.66 -9.88
CA ARG A 43 -5.11 -11.96 -9.87
C ARG A 43 -5.26 -10.43 -9.93
N LEU A 44 -6.18 -9.95 -10.75
CA LEU A 44 -6.50 -8.52 -10.81
C LEU A 44 -7.04 -8.01 -9.47
N ILE A 45 -7.99 -8.73 -8.87
CA ILE A 45 -8.55 -8.39 -7.55
C ILE A 45 -7.43 -8.34 -6.49
N ASP A 46 -6.55 -9.32 -6.44
CA ASP A 46 -5.42 -9.35 -5.49
C ASP A 46 -4.48 -8.14 -5.70
N CYS A 47 -4.13 -7.83 -6.94
CA CYS A 47 -3.33 -6.65 -7.27
C CYS A 47 -3.98 -5.35 -6.78
N LEU A 48 -5.27 -5.16 -7.07
CA LEU A 48 -6.04 -3.98 -6.65
C LEU A 48 -6.15 -3.90 -5.11
N LYS A 49 -6.37 -5.04 -4.45
CA LYS A 49 -6.42 -5.14 -3.00
C LYS A 49 -5.08 -4.76 -2.36
N ARG A 50 -3.99 -5.32 -2.87
CA ARG A 50 -2.61 -5.00 -2.40
C ARG A 50 -2.25 -3.54 -2.64
N SER A 51 -2.77 -2.93 -3.69
CA SER A 51 -2.61 -1.49 -3.91
C SER A 51 -3.43 -0.62 -2.95
N GLY A 52 -4.25 -1.24 -2.06
CA GLY A 52 -5.04 -0.55 -1.04
C GLY A 52 -6.43 -0.08 -1.49
N LEU A 53 -6.95 -0.59 -2.63
CA LEU A 53 -8.34 -0.33 -2.99
C LEU A 53 -9.27 -1.09 -2.04
N SER A 54 -10.39 -0.44 -1.70
CA SER A 54 -11.45 -1.09 -0.94
C SER A 54 -12.19 -2.14 -1.79
N ILE A 55 -12.75 -3.17 -1.16
CA ILE A 55 -13.59 -4.17 -1.85
C ILE A 55 -14.73 -3.48 -2.62
N LYS A 56 -15.30 -2.42 -2.06
CA LYS A 56 -16.35 -1.62 -2.69
C LYS A 56 -15.87 -0.97 -4.00
N ASP A 57 -14.66 -0.42 -4.02
CA ASP A 57 -14.12 0.23 -5.22
C ASP A 57 -13.66 -0.80 -6.26
N ILE A 58 -13.13 -1.95 -5.82
CA ILE A 58 -12.82 -3.08 -6.70
C ILE A 58 -14.11 -3.60 -7.36
N ARG A 59 -15.20 -3.74 -6.61
CA ARG A 59 -16.49 -4.13 -7.17
C ARG A 59 -16.98 -3.12 -8.21
N LYS A 60 -16.95 -1.82 -7.91
CA LYS A 60 -17.31 -0.77 -8.88
C LYS A 60 -16.48 -0.87 -10.16
N PHE A 61 -15.16 -1.11 -10.02
CA PHE A 61 -14.27 -1.29 -11.15
C PHE A 61 -14.68 -2.47 -12.04
N ILE A 62 -15.06 -3.62 -11.42
CA ILE A 62 -15.52 -4.82 -12.11
C ILE A 62 -16.89 -4.57 -12.76
N ASP A 63 -17.84 -3.97 -12.04
CA ASP A 63 -19.20 -3.68 -12.51
C ASP A 63 -19.23 -2.70 -13.72
N MET A 64 -18.14 -1.96 -13.96
CA MET A 64 -17.98 -1.09 -15.12
C MET A 64 -17.56 -1.83 -16.39
N ASP A 65 -17.18 -3.11 -16.29
CA ASP A 65 -16.67 -3.85 -17.45
C ASP A 65 -17.70 -3.92 -18.57
N GLY A 66 -17.24 -3.73 -19.81
CA GLY A 66 -18.10 -3.70 -21.00
C GLY A 66 -19.09 -2.53 -21.11
N LYS A 67 -19.18 -1.62 -20.13
CA LYS A 67 -20.11 -0.49 -20.16
C LYS A 67 -19.56 0.68 -20.99
N LYS A 68 -20.46 1.37 -21.71
CA LYS A 68 -20.10 2.59 -22.46
C LYS A 68 -19.61 3.68 -21.48
N GLY A 69 -18.46 4.27 -21.75
CA GLY A 69 -17.88 5.30 -20.87
C GLY A 69 -17.15 4.77 -19.63
N ALA A 70 -17.00 3.46 -19.48
CA ALA A 70 -16.30 2.86 -18.34
C ALA A 70 -14.80 3.23 -18.27
N LEU A 71 -14.11 3.41 -19.39
CA LEU A 71 -12.68 3.66 -19.42
C LEU A 71 -12.25 4.92 -18.66
N PRO A 72 -12.87 6.10 -18.83
CA PRO A 72 -12.55 7.28 -18.04
C PRO A 72 -12.79 7.08 -16.55
N ALA A 73 -13.89 6.42 -16.16
CA ALA A 73 -14.22 6.15 -14.77
C ALA A 73 -13.23 5.18 -14.11
N ARG A 74 -12.82 4.13 -14.84
CA ARG A 74 -11.78 3.20 -14.41
C ARG A 74 -10.42 3.90 -14.25
N LEU A 75 -10.05 4.76 -15.20
CA LEU A 75 -8.82 5.57 -15.12
C LEU A 75 -8.81 6.46 -13.88
N GLU A 76 -9.94 7.06 -13.54
CA GLU A 76 -10.06 7.95 -12.38
C GLU A 76 -9.85 7.21 -11.04
N ILE A 77 -10.30 5.97 -10.92
CA ILE A 77 -10.03 5.12 -9.75
C ILE A 77 -8.52 4.95 -9.56
N PHE A 78 -7.77 4.63 -10.62
CA PHE A 78 -6.32 4.47 -10.55
C PHE A 78 -5.58 5.77 -10.30
N ARG A 79 -6.03 6.88 -10.90
CA ARG A 79 -5.44 8.21 -10.66
C ARG A 79 -5.54 8.58 -9.19
N LYS A 80 -6.72 8.46 -8.59
CA LYS A 80 -6.93 8.74 -7.16
C LYS A 80 -6.04 7.88 -6.28
N ARG A 81 -5.99 6.57 -6.53
CA ARG A 81 -5.13 5.66 -5.73
C ARG A 81 -3.65 5.99 -5.89
N ARG A 82 -3.21 6.32 -7.11
CA ARG A 82 -1.84 6.75 -7.36
C ARG A 82 -1.44 7.97 -6.53
N GLU A 83 -2.30 8.99 -6.45
CA GLU A 83 -1.99 10.20 -5.67
C GLU A 83 -1.94 9.90 -4.17
N ILE A 84 -2.82 9.06 -3.65
CA ILE A 84 -2.77 8.60 -2.26
C ILE A 84 -1.46 7.86 -1.99
N LEU A 85 -1.07 6.92 -2.86
CA LEU A 85 0.18 6.16 -2.70
C LEU A 85 1.42 7.05 -2.75
N LYS A 86 1.43 8.08 -3.58
CA LYS A 86 2.52 9.07 -3.61
C LYS A 86 2.63 9.80 -2.27
N GLN A 87 1.51 10.20 -1.69
CA GLN A 87 1.50 10.86 -0.37
C GLN A 87 1.96 9.91 0.74
N GLU A 88 1.49 8.66 0.74
CA GLU A 88 1.95 7.64 1.67
C GLU A 88 3.47 7.42 1.55
N LEU A 89 4.00 7.37 0.32
CA LEU A 89 5.42 7.22 0.06
C LEU A 89 6.24 8.40 0.58
N GLU A 90 5.81 9.64 0.34
CA GLU A 90 6.51 10.83 0.85
C GLU A 90 6.49 10.88 2.38
N ASN A 91 5.38 10.52 3.00
CA ASN A 91 5.29 10.41 4.45
C ASN A 91 6.25 9.35 5.01
N LEU A 92 6.32 8.18 4.39
CA LEU A 92 7.26 7.12 4.77
C LEU A 92 8.72 7.55 4.61
N LYS A 93 9.06 8.26 3.54
CA LYS A 93 10.41 8.83 3.34
C LYS A 93 10.77 9.81 4.45
N SER A 94 9.84 10.68 4.83
CA SER A 94 10.05 11.63 5.93
C SER A 94 10.31 10.92 7.26
N ILE A 95 9.50 9.89 7.58
CA ILE A 95 9.67 9.07 8.78
C ILE A 95 11.03 8.34 8.75
N LEU A 96 11.39 7.75 7.61
CA LEU A 96 12.67 7.06 7.42
C LEU A 96 13.84 8.02 7.67
N GLY A 97 13.80 9.24 7.13
CA GLY A 97 14.82 10.25 7.37
C GLY A 97 15.01 10.59 8.85
N VAL A 98 13.92 10.63 9.62
CA VAL A 98 14.00 10.81 11.08
C VAL A 98 14.68 9.62 11.76
N ILE A 99 14.35 8.40 11.35
CA ILE A 99 14.97 7.18 11.92
C ILE A 99 16.46 7.11 11.57
N GLU A 100 16.84 7.40 10.32
CA GLU A 100 18.24 7.44 9.89
C GLU A 100 19.04 8.48 10.66
N TYR A 101 18.47 9.68 10.89
CA TYR A 101 19.08 10.68 11.77
C TYR A 101 19.29 10.15 13.18
N LYS A 102 18.30 9.44 13.76
CA LYS A 102 18.43 8.86 15.10
C LYS A 102 19.48 7.75 15.15
N CYS A 103 19.62 6.92 14.13
CA CYS A 103 20.68 5.95 14.03
C CYS A 103 22.05 6.65 14.05
N TRP A 104 22.28 7.61 13.17
CA TRP A 104 23.50 8.41 13.16
C TRP A 104 23.79 9.09 14.50
N TYR A 105 22.77 9.70 15.12
CA TYR A 105 22.90 10.36 16.41
C TYR A 105 23.43 9.41 17.49
N TYR A 106 22.80 8.23 17.63
CA TYR A 106 23.20 7.28 18.65
C TYR A 106 24.51 6.56 18.33
N GLU A 107 24.84 6.34 17.07
CA GLU A 107 26.17 5.85 16.67
C GLU A 107 27.25 6.81 17.14
N LYS A 108 27.10 8.12 16.90
CA LYS A 108 28.03 9.14 17.38
C LYS A 108 28.08 9.26 18.90
N ALA A 109 26.96 9.15 19.57
CA ALA A 109 26.93 9.15 21.03
C ALA A 109 27.65 7.93 21.63
N CYS A 110 27.50 6.74 21.04
CA CYS A 110 28.22 5.54 21.44
C CYS A 110 29.73 5.68 21.21
N GLU A 111 30.18 6.20 20.07
CA GLU A 111 31.59 6.48 19.79
C GLU A 111 32.20 7.44 20.81
N ALA A 112 31.47 8.47 21.21
CA ALA A 112 31.91 9.49 22.18
C ALA A 112 31.77 9.05 23.65
N GLY A 113 31.08 7.93 23.91
CA GLY A 113 30.79 7.45 25.27
C GLY A 113 29.76 8.29 26.03
N SER A 114 29.17 9.31 25.39
CA SER A 114 28.12 10.14 25.99
C SER A 114 27.24 10.84 24.95
N ASP A 115 26.00 11.07 25.33
CA ASP A 115 24.96 11.76 24.57
C ASP A 115 25.24 13.29 24.47
N SER A 116 25.94 13.86 25.46
CA SER A 116 26.23 15.30 25.53
C SER A 116 27.07 15.80 24.36
N ALA A 117 27.96 14.98 23.82
CA ALA A 117 28.81 15.34 22.69
C ALA A 117 27.99 15.62 21.40
N VAL A 118 26.87 14.90 21.23
CA VAL A 118 26.01 15.05 20.04
C VAL A 118 24.94 16.12 20.26
N LYS A 119 24.41 16.26 21.51
CA LYS A 119 23.45 17.31 21.86
C LYS A 119 23.95 18.72 21.61
N ASN A 120 25.23 18.93 21.76
CA ASN A 120 25.87 20.26 21.63
C ASN A 120 26.33 20.58 20.19
N LEU A 121 26.13 19.68 19.24
CA LEU A 121 26.47 19.93 17.84
C LEU A 121 25.61 21.07 17.27
N LYS A 122 26.28 21.99 16.59
CA LYS A 122 25.60 23.05 15.82
C LYS A 122 24.90 22.43 14.60
N HIS A 123 23.85 23.08 14.15
CA HIS A 123 23.11 22.61 12.97
C HIS A 123 24.00 22.44 11.72
N SER A 124 25.06 23.25 11.60
CA SER A 124 26.06 23.13 10.52
C SER A 124 26.94 21.88 10.60
N GLU A 125 27.07 21.28 11.79
CA GLU A 125 27.87 20.07 12.04
C GLU A 125 27.06 18.78 11.80
N ILE A 126 25.71 18.92 11.68
CA ILE A 126 24.83 17.83 11.29
C ILE A 126 24.95 17.59 9.78
N PRO A 127 25.18 16.35 9.32
CA PRO A 127 25.22 16.02 7.90
C PRO A 127 24.02 16.58 7.14
N GLU A 128 24.26 17.11 5.95
CA GLU A 128 23.23 17.79 5.15
C GLU A 128 21.99 16.93 4.92
N GLN A 129 22.19 15.63 4.68
CA GLN A 129 21.12 14.65 4.47
C GLN A 129 20.13 14.52 5.65
N PHE A 130 20.53 14.91 6.86
CA PHE A 130 19.70 14.82 8.07
C PHE A 130 19.07 16.15 8.50
N ARG A 131 19.47 17.26 7.90
CA ARG A 131 19.02 18.61 8.33
C ARG A 131 17.50 18.78 8.19
N GLU A 132 16.92 18.20 7.16
CA GLU A 132 15.47 18.22 6.93
C GLU A 132 14.73 17.43 8.03
N ALA A 133 15.22 16.23 8.37
CA ALA A 133 14.65 15.37 9.42
C ALA A 133 14.69 16.09 10.80
N VAL A 134 15.77 16.82 11.10
CA VAL A 134 15.91 17.59 12.34
C VAL A 134 14.89 18.72 12.44
N LYS A 135 14.58 19.40 11.34
CA LYS A 135 13.53 20.44 11.31
C LYS A 135 12.15 19.83 11.68
N HIS A 136 11.83 18.68 11.16
CA HIS A 136 10.58 17.98 11.47
C HIS A 136 10.47 17.59 12.96
N LEU A 137 11.58 17.19 13.60
CA LEU A 137 11.60 16.85 15.03
C LEU A 137 11.38 18.07 15.93
N HIS A 138 11.80 19.26 15.50
CA HIS A 138 11.62 20.49 16.28
C HIS A 138 10.26 21.15 16.05
N CYS A 139 9.57 20.85 14.94
CA CYS A 139 8.25 21.40 14.62
C CYS A 139 7.09 20.74 15.41
N THR A 140 7.33 19.60 16.09
CA THR A 140 6.32 18.84 16.83
C THR A 140 6.17 19.31 18.29
N LYS A 141 6.79 20.42 18.69
CA LYS A 141 6.55 21.08 19.99
C LYS A 141 5.58 22.24 19.82
N ARG A 142 4.30 21.90 19.63
CA ARG A 142 3.16 22.79 19.96
C ARG A 142 2.01 21.95 20.47
#